data_59cfdd2afe24ab346670db8e4b92c2b9
#
_entry.id   59cfdd2afe24ab346670db8e4b92c2b9
#
_cell.length_a   1.000
_cell.length_b   1.000
_cell.length_c   1.000
_cell.angle_alpha   90.00
_cell.angle_beta   90.00
_cell.angle_gamma   90.00
#
_symmetry.space_group_name_H-M   'P 1'
#
loop_
_entity.id
_entity.type
_entity.pdbx_description
1 polymer ?
#
loop_
_entity_poly.entity_id
_entity_poly.type
_entity_poly.pdbx_seq_one_letter_code
_entity_poly.pdbx_strand_id
1 'polypeptide(L)'
;MTLVTAVADAASPDVANAAPMVSFEKVVKRFGGASGQPEFTALDGIDFSVARGSIAGIIGRSGAGKSTLIRLVNGLEKATSGTVVVDGVEVGGLSEDGLRSLRRQVGMIFQHFNLLSSRTAFDNVALPLEIAGVDKAAIKAKVGPLLDLVGLGDKAGRYPSELSGGQKQRVGIARALATDPKLLLSDEATSALDPETTHSILDLLKRINAELGLTVLLITHEMEVVKTVASHVAVIDAGRIVEAGRTFEVYADPRHETTRTLLASSLNLPEWLRNGIKRQPSAGDRALVRLVFFGDTAFKPLTGRLVAELGADVNILAGAIEEIAGEPFGSLVVSYSADPAVMARAQQFYAETGLKTEVLGYVA
;
A
#
# COMPACT_ATOMS: atom_id res chain seq x y z
N MET A 1 -3.04 -19.20 19.59
CA MET A 1 -4.08 -19.04 18.55
C MET A 1 -4.85 -17.77 18.90
N THR A 2 -4.32 -16.62 18.50
CA THR A 2 -4.86 -15.31 18.86
C THR A 2 -5.53 -14.75 17.61
N LEU A 3 -6.85 -14.61 17.68
CA LEU A 3 -7.66 -13.92 16.68
C LEU A 3 -7.15 -12.47 16.56
N VAL A 4 -6.61 -12.12 15.39
CA VAL A 4 -6.41 -10.72 15.03
C VAL A 4 -7.79 -10.16 14.65
N THR A 5 -8.51 -9.70 15.64
CA THR A 5 -9.75 -8.95 15.46
C THR A 5 -9.35 -7.60 14.85
N ALA A 6 -9.84 -7.31 13.64
CA ALA A 6 -9.66 -6.01 13.02
C ALA A 6 -10.20 -4.93 13.96
N VAL A 7 -9.32 -4.06 14.41
CA VAL A 7 -9.69 -2.89 15.19
C VAL A 7 -10.39 -1.91 14.24
N ALA A 8 -11.70 -1.79 14.40
CA ALA A 8 -12.46 -0.69 13.84
C ALA A 8 -12.10 0.55 14.65
N ASP A 9 -11.46 1.54 14.07
CA ASP A 9 -11.14 2.78 14.77
C ASP A 9 -11.52 4.02 13.98
N ALA A 10 -12.15 4.90 14.70
CA ALA A 10 -12.46 6.33 14.58
C ALA A 10 -12.44 6.97 13.16
N ALA A 11 -13.17 6.41 12.23
CA ALA A 11 -13.83 7.19 11.20
C ALA A 11 -15.11 7.79 11.81
N SER A 12 -15.56 8.94 11.33
CA SER A 12 -16.82 9.57 11.77
C SER A 12 -17.92 8.54 12.04
N PRO A 13 -18.75 8.67 13.05
CA PRO A 13 -19.62 7.61 13.57
C PRO A 13 -20.58 6.95 12.55
N ASP A 14 -20.74 7.52 11.35
CA ASP A 14 -21.55 6.96 10.29
C ASP A 14 -20.82 5.93 9.38
N VAL A 15 -19.49 5.88 9.39
CA VAL A 15 -18.71 4.96 8.53
C VAL A 15 -18.41 3.63 9.24
N ALA A 16 -18.42 3.61 10.56
CA ALA A 16 -18.11 2.44 11.37
C ALA A 16 -19.16 1.30 11.27
N ASN A 17 -20.34 1.56 10.72
CA ASN A 17 -21.45 0.59 10.63
C ASN A 17 -21.81 0.16 9.20
N ALA A 18 -21.13 0.66 8.18
CA ALA A 18 -21.37 0.28 6.79
C ALA A 18 -20.63 -1.02 6.46
N ALA A 19 -21.31 -1.95 5.78
CA ALA A 19 -20.69 -3.18 5.27
C ALA A 19 -19.47 -2.84 4.39
N PRO A 20 -18.35 -3.57 4.52
CA PRO A 20 -17.13 -3.30 3.76
C PRO A 20 -17.37 -3.37 2.24
N MET A 21 -16.54 -2.69 1.47
CA MET A 21 -16.56 -2.78 0.00
C MET A 21 -16.04 -4.14 -0.47
N VAL A 22 -14.99 -4.63 0.18
CA VAL A 22 -14.41 -5.96 -0.08
C VAL A 22 -14.23 -6.67 1.25
N SER A 23 -14.61 -7.94 1.34
CA SER A 23 -14.23 -8.82 2.46
C SER A 23 -13.71 -10.15 1.95
N PHE A 24 -12.70 -10.65 2.65
CA PHE A 24 -12.15 -12.00 2.53
C PHE A 24 -12.38 -12.71 3.85
N GLU A 25 -13.00 -13.89 3.81
CA GLU A 25 -13.29 -14.70 4.99
C GLU A 25 -12.69 -16.10 4.83
N LYS A 26 -11.60 -16.36 5.55
CA LYS A 26 -10.84 -17.61 5.54
C LYS A 26 -10.50 -18.10 4.13
N VAL A 27 -10.14 -17.18 3.26
CA VAL A 27 -9.93 -17.47 1.84
C VAL A 27 -8.65 -18.27 1.63
N VAL A 28 -8.79 -19.41 0.97
CA VAL A 28 -7.69 -20.28 0.53
C VAL A 28 -7.70 -20.35 -1.00
N LYS A 29 -6.53 -20.24 -1.61
CA LYS A 29 -6.35 -20.51 -3.04
C LYS A 29 -5.17 -21.42 -3.26
N ARG A 30 -5.46 -22.57 -3.90
CA ARG A 30 -4.46 -23.54 -4.33
C ARG A 30 -4.46 -23.68 -5.83
N PHE A 31 -3.28 -23.86 -6.39
CA PHE A 31 -3.06 -24.14 -7.81
C PHE A 31 -2.36 -25.51 -7.94
N GLY A 32 -2.59 -26.20 -9.06
CA GLY A 32 -2.01 -27.52 -9.30
C GLY A 32 -2.87 -28.66 -8.73
N GLY A 33 -2.26 -29.81 -8.48
CA GLY A 33 -2.94 -31.02 -7.97
C GLY A 33 -3.67 -31.84 -9.03
N ALA A 34 -3.99 -31.28 -10.20
CA ALA A 34 -4.51 -32.04 -11.33
C ALA A 34 -3.35 -32.50 -12.22
N SER A 35 -3.37 -33.74 -12.69
CA SER A 35 -2.38 -34.26 -13.66
C SER A 35 -0.93 -34.38 -13.16
N GLY A 36 -0.71 -34.61 -11.84
CA GLY A 36 0.63 -34.91 -11.31
C GLY A 36 1.53 -33.69 -11.09
N GLN A 37 1.04 -32.47 -11.25
CA GLN A 37 1.75 -31.27 -10.84
C GLN A 37 1.68 -31.07 -9.33
N PRO A 38 2.77 -30.63 -8.66
CA PRO A 38 2.73 -30.34 -7.21
C PRO A 38 1.69 -29.24 -6.92
N GLU A 39 0.93 -29.44 -5.84
CA GLU A 39 -0.02 -28.44 -5.35
C GLU A 39 0.75 -27.27 -4.73
N PHE A 40 0.37 -26.03 -5.10
CA PHE A 40 0.93 -24.80 -4.55
C PHE A 40 -0.17 -23.97 -3.91
N THR A 41 -0.03 -23.65 -2.63
CA THR A 41 -0.95 -22.79 -1.90
C THR A 41 -0.51 -21.31 -2.07
N ALA A 42 -1.26 -20.56 -2.85
CA ALA A 42 -1.00 -19.15 -3.10
C ALA A 42 -1.57 -18.24 -2.02
N LEU A 43 -2.72 -18.64 -1.41
CA LEU A 43 -3.36 -17.96 -0.30
C LEU A 43 -3.79 -19.00 0.73
N ASP A 44 -3.57 -18.69 2.00
CA ASP A 44 -3.79 -19.64 3.10
C ASP A 44 -4.52 -18.97 4.28
N GLY A 45 -5.85 -18.99 4.23
CA GLY A 45 -6.71 -18.48 5.28
C GLY A 45 -6.68 -16.95 5.41
N ILE A 46 -6.89 -16.25 4.32
CA ILE A 46 -6.94 -14.78 4.32
C ILE A 46 -8.24 -14.32 4.98
N ASP A 47 -8.09 -13.48 6.03
CA ASP A 47 -9.13 -12.69 6.66
C ASP A 47 -8.74 -11.21 6.56
N PHE A 48 -9.47 -10.44 5.75
CA PHE A 48 -9.20 -9.02 5.53
C PHE A 48 -10.43 -8.30 4.97
N SER A 49 -10.59 -7.03 5.29
CA SER A 49 -11.68 -6.21 4.76
C SER A 49 -11.20 -4.81 4.35
N VAL A 50 -11.89 -4.24 3.36
CA VAL A 50 -11.64 -2.89 2.84
C VAL A 50 -12.90 -2.05 3.07
N ALA A 51 -12.78 -0.98 3.83
CA ALA A 51 -13.89 -0.07 4.09
C ALA A 51 -14.30 0.70 2.83
N ARG A 52 -15.58 1.04 2.71
CA ARG A 52 -16.09 1.86 1.60
C ARG A 52 -15.47 3.25 1.61
N GLY A 53 -15.14 3.76 0.42
CA GLY A 53 -14.55 5.09 0.25
C GLY A 53 -13.11 5.23 0.75
N SER A 54 -12.50 4.16 1.29
CA SER A 54 -11.11 4.21 1.73
C SER A 54 -10.13 3.82 0.62
N ILE A 55 -8.87 4.20 0.80
CA ILE A 55 -7.74 3.65 0.07
C ILE A 55 -7.05 2.65 1.00
N ALA A 56 -7.06 1.37 0.63
CA ALA A 56 -6.36 0.30 1.36
C ALA A 56 -5.20 -0.25 0.53
N GLY A 57 -4.07 -0.50 1.19
CA GLY A 57 -2.88 -1.08 0.58
C GLY A 57 -2.66 -2.54 1.00
N ILE A 58 -2.25 -3.39 0.06
CA ILE A 58 -1.71 -4.72 0.36
C ILE A 58 -0.26 -4.74 -0.10
N ILE A 59 0.64 -4.96 0.84
CA ILE A 59 2.08 -5.01 0.59
C ILE A 59 2.66 -6.38 0.91
N GLY A 60 3.73 -6.73 0.23
CA GLY A 60 4.44 -7.99 0.44
C GLY A 60 5.46 -8.23 -0.65
N ARG A 61 6.33 -9.21 -0.42
CA ARG A 61 7.36 -9.61 -1.39
C ARG A 61 6.74 -10.13 -2.69
N SER A 62 7.54 -10.20 -3.75
CA SER A 62 7.12 -10.88 -4.97
C SER A 62 6.75 -12.35 -4.67
N GLY A 63 5.66 -12.83 -5.27
CA GLY A 63 5.17 -14.19 -5.02
C GLY A 63 4.39 -14.39 -3.71
N ALA A 64 4.19 -13.37 -2.87
CA ALA A 64 3.47 -13.50 -1.61
C ALA A 64 1.94 -13.76 -1.75
N GLY A 65 1.36 -13.69 -2.96
CA GLY A 65 -0.06 -13.92 -3.21
C GLY A 65 -0.87 -12.68 -3.59
N LYS A 66 -0.27 -11.50 -3.64
CA LYS A 66 -0.94 -10.20 -3.88
C LYS A 66 -1.82 -10.19 -5.13
N SER A 67 -1.26 -10.49 -6.30
CA SER A 67 -2.02 -10.50 -7.56
C SER A 67 -3.11 -11.57 -7.59
N THR A 68 -2.95 -12.66 -6.82
CA THR A 68 -4.01 -13.67 -6.65
C THR A 68 -5.21 -13.08 -5.92
N LEU A 69 -4.99 -12.25 -4.88
CA LEU A 69 -6.08 -11.56 -4.16
C LEU A 69 -6.90 -10.67 -5.12
N ILE A 70 -6.25 -9.83 -5.93
CA ILE A 70 -6.95 -9.00 -6.93
C ILE A 70 -7.76 -9.86 -7.91
N ARG A 71 -7.21 -10.98 -8.36
CA ARG A 71 -7.89 -11.88 -9.30
C ARG A 71 -9.12 -12.56 -8.68
N LEU A 72 -9.13 -12.77 -7.37
CA LEU A 72 -10.32 -13.24 -6.67
C LEU A 72 -11.39 -12.15 -6.58
N VAL A 73 -11.01 -10.89 -6.32
CA VAL A 73 -11.96 -9.76 -6.20
C VAL A 73 -12.67 -9.48 -7.53
N ASN A 74 -11.97 -9.54 -8.66
CA ASN A 74 -12.58 -9.31 -9.98
C ASN A 74 -13.14 -10.58 -10.64
N GLY A 75 -13.13 -11.71 -9.90
CA GLY A 75 -13.67 -12.99 -10.37
C GLY A 75 -12.91 -13.61 -11.55
N LEU A 76 -11.64 -13.25 -11.76
CA LEU A 76 -10.75 -13.92 -12.72
C LEU A 76 -10.23 -15.25 -12.19
N GLU A 77 -10.22 -15.40 -10.87
CA GLU A 77 -9.92 -16.66 -10.17
C GLU A 77 -11.05 -16.94 -9.18
N LYS A 78 -11.24 -18.22 -8.85
CA LYS A 78 -12.14 -18.66 -7.79
C LYS A 78 -11.33 -19.11 -6.58
N ALA A 79 -11.80 -18.81 -5.38
CA ALA A 79 -11.23 -19.36 -4.15
C ALA A 79 -11.39 -20.89 -4.14
N THR A 80 -10.42 -21.59 -3.56
CA THR A 80 -10.53 -23.04 -3.32
C THR A 80 -11.45 -23.30 -2.13
N SER A 81 -11.40 -22.43 -1.10
CA SER A 81 -12.34 -22.38 0.02
C SER A 81 -12.38 -20.98 0.63
N GLY A 82 -13.33 -20.73 1.51
CA GLY A 82 -13.61 -19.41 2.06
C GLY A 82 -14.40 -18.53 1.10
N THR A 83 -14.72 -17.31 1.50
CA THR A 83 -15.66 -16.43 0.81
C THR A 83 -15.01 -15.09 0.47
N VAL A 84 -15.23 -14.60 -0.75
CA VAL A 84 -14.89 -13.26 -1.19
C VAL A 84 -16.17 -12.50 -1.51
N VAL A 85 -16.39 -11.39 -0.84
CA VAL A 85 -17.57 -10.53 -1.06
C VAL A 85 -17.12 -9.18 -1.58
N VAL A 86 -17.79 -8.67 -2.62
CA VAL A 86 -17.54 -7.34 -3.20
C VAL A 86 -18.88 -6.61 -3.31
N ASP A 87 -18.98 -5.44 -2.71
CA ASP A 87 -20.20 -4.63 -2.64
C ASP A 87 -21.42 -5.43 -2.15
N GLY A 88 -21.23 -6.33 -1.16
CA GLY A 88 -22.27 -7.21 -0.63
C GLY A 88 -22.57 -8.45 -1.47
N VAL A 89 -21.87 -8.67 -2.58
CA VAL A 89 -22.10 -9.81 -3.48
C VAL A 89 -20.97 -10.82 -3.35
N GLU A 90 -21.30 -12.08 -3.08
CA GLU A 90 -20.33 -13.18 -3.05
C GLU A 90 -19.87 -13.53 -4.47
N VAL A 91 -18.56 -13.37 -4.73
CA VAL A 91 -17.96 -13.52 -6.06
C VAL A 91 -17.93 -14.98 -6.52
N GLY A 92 -17.65 -15.91 -5.60
CA GLY A 92 -17.46 -17.33 -5.90
C GLY A 92 -18.67 -18.04 -6.50
N GLY A 93 -19.88 -17.57 -6.15
CA GLY A 93 -21.17 -18.12 -6.61
C GLY A 93 -21.71 -17.50 -7.90
N LEU A 94 -21.07 -16.45 -8.46
CA LEU A 94 -21.59 -15.75 -9.61
C LEU A 94 -21.52 -16.57 -10.90
N SER A 95 -22.59 -16.45 -11.72
CA SER A 95 -22.60 -16.86 -13.12
C SER A 95 -21.69 -15.96 -13.98
N GLU A 96 -21.42 -16.34 -15.23
CA GLU A 96 -20.66 -15.50 -16.18
C GLU A 96 -21.27 -14.11 -16.37
N ASP A 97 -22.62 -14.01 -16.41
CA ASP A 97 -23.30 -12.71 -16.52
C ASP A 97 -23.20 -11.90 -15.23
N GLY A 98 -23.26 -12.57 -14.07
CA GLY A 98 -22.99 -11.96 -12.76
C GLY A 98 -21.56 -11.42 -12.68
N LEU A 99 -20.57 -12.19 -13.15
CA LEU A 99 -19.18 -11.75 -13.21
C LEU A 99 -18.96 -10.57 -14.18
N ARG A 100 -19.68 -10.55 -15.34
CA ARG A 100 -19.65 -9.39 -16.24
C ARG A 100 -20.23 -8.15 -15.57
N SER A 101 -21.33 -8.29 -14.83
CA SER A 101 -21.95 -7.20 -14.07
C SER A 101 -21.01 -6.68 -12.97
N LEU A 102 -20.38 -7.58 -12.21
CA LEU A 102 -19.39 -7.23 -11.19
C LEU A 102 -18.22 -6.44 -11.80
N ARG A 103 -17.64 -6.95 -12.91
CA ARG A 103 -16.48 -6.31 -13.56
C ARG A 103 -16.78 -4.93 -14.14
N ARG A 104 -18.05 -4.57 -14.39
CA ARG A 104 -18.43 -3.19 -14.75
C ARG A 104 -18.36 -2.24 -13.54
N GLN A 105 -18.52 -2.76 -12.34
CA GLN A 105 -18.46 -1.98 -11.08
C GLN A 105 -17.05 -1.95 -10.47
N VAL A 106 -16.10 -2.68 -11.08
CA VAL A 106 -14.70 -2.79 -10.63
C VAL A 106 -13.78 -2.30 -11.73
N GLY A 107 -13.18 -1.14 -11.53
CA GLY A 107 -12.13 -0.63 -12.41
C GLY A 107 -10.79 -1.30 -12.09
N MET A 108 -9.92 -1.46 -13.08
CA MET A 108 -8.60 -2.04 -12.88
C MET A 108 -7.50 -1.22 -13.55
N ILE A 109 -6.49 -0.87 -12.78
CA ILE A 109 -5.26 -0.23 -13.21
C ILE A 109 -4.15 -1.28 -13.18
N PHE A 110 -3.43 -1.42 -14.30
CA PHE A 110 -2.41 -2.45 -14.50
C PHE A 110 -1.01 -1.88 -14.44
N GLN A 111 -0.06 -2.69 -14.04
CA GLN A 111 1.37 -2.39 -14.00
C GLN A 111 1.95 -1.95 -15.36
N HIS A 112 1.58 -2.61 -16.44
CA HIS A 112 2.07 -2.37 -17.81
C HIS A 112 1.08 -1.58 -18.68
N PHE A 113 0.23 -0.73 -18.05
CA PHE A 113 -0.78 0.11 -18.70
C PHE A 113 -1.85 -0.67 -19.49
N ASN A 114 -1.48 -1.74 -20.19
CA ASN A 114 -2.34 -2.59 -21.03
C ASN A 114 -3.21 -1.77 -22.00
N LEU A 115 -2.63 -0.75 -22.62
CA LEU A 115 -3.29 0.06 -23.64
C LEU A 115 -3.21 -0.65 -24.98
N LEU A 116 -4.28 -0.56 -25.75
CA LEU A 116 -4.30 -1.02 -27.14
C LEU A 116 -3.50 -0.04 -28.00
N SER A 117 -2.37 -0.51 -28.55
CA SER A 117 -1.42 0.31 -29.31
C SER A 117 -2.01 0.88 -30.61
N SER A 118 -3.02 0.21 -31.18
CA SER A 118 -3.73 0.62 -32.39
C SER A 118 -4.88 1.60 -32.15
N ARG A 119 -5.12 1.98 -30.88
CA ARG A 119 -6.20 2.90 -30.48
C ARG A 119 -5.62 4.17 -29.86
N THR A 120 -6.27 5.29 -30.08
CA THR A 120 -5.93 6.58 -29.44
C THR A 120 -6.16 6.53 -27.92
N ALA A 121 -5.74 7.57 -27.19
CA ALA A 121 -6.06 7.73 -25.78
C ALA A 121 -7.58 7.75 -25.56
N PHE A 122 -8.32 8.50 -26.39
CA PHE A 122 -9.78 8.51 -26.37
C PHE A 122 -10.37 7.12 -26.54
N ASP A 123 -9.97 6.38 -27.59
CA ASP A 123 -10.51 5.06 -27.89
C ASP A 123 -10.15 4.00 -26.84
N ASN A 124 -8.99 4.14 -26.17
CA ASN A 124 -8.64 3.29 -25.04
C ASN A 124 -9.56 3.52 -23.84
N VAL A 125 -9.91 4.78 -23.53
CA VAL A 125 -10.86 5.11 -22.45
C VAL A 125 -12.30 4.73 -22.83
N ALA A 126 -12.68 4.84 -24.10
CA ALA A 126 -13.98 4.47 -24.62
C ALA A 126 -14.26 2.96 -24.59
N LEU A 127 -13.21 2.13 -24.67
CA LEU A 127 -13.32 0.68 -24.84
C LEU A 127 -14.27 -0.03 -23.87
N PRO A 128 -14.22 0.21 -22.53
CA PRO A 128 -15.18 -0.42 -21.62
C PRO A 128 -16.63 -0.05 -21.89
N LEU A 129 -16.89 1.17 -22.36
CA LEU A 129 -18.23 1.67 -22.70
C LEU A 129 -18.72 1.05 -24.02
N GLU A 130 -17.85 0.90 -25.01
CA GLU A 130 -18.14 0.18 -26.25
C GLU A 130 -18.55 -1.26 -25.96
N ILE A 131 -17.79 -1.96 -25.12
CA ILE A 131 -18.09 -3.34 -24.69
C ILE A 131 -19.41 -3.41 -23.94
N ALA A 132 -19.76 -2.35 -23.17
CA ALA A 132 -21.02 -2.25 -22.46
C ALA A 132 -22.21 -1.91 -23.39
N GLY A 133 -21.97 -1.63 -24.67
CA GLY A 133 -23.02 -1.28 -25.65
C GLY A 133 -23.54 0.15 -25.54
N VAL A 134 -22.76 1.06 -24.92
CA VAL A 134 -23.11 2.48 -24.80
C VAL A 134 -23.06 3.14 -26.19
N ASP A 135 -24.00 4.02 -26.47
CA ASP A 135 -24.01 4.74 -27.75
C ASP A 135 -22.87 5.75 -27.89
N LYS A 136 -22.49 6.06 -29.15
CA LYS A 136 -21.33 6.90 -29.45
C LYS A 136 -21.43 8.33 -28.90
N ALA A 137 -22.61 8.90 -28.80
CA ALA A 137 -22.83 10.25 -28.30
C ALA A 137 -22.59 10.29 -26.78
N ALA A 138 -23.11 9.31 -26.04
CA ALA A 138 -22.88 9.14 -24.61
C ALA A 138 -21.40 8.84 -24.31
N ILE A 139 -20.73 7.98 -25.11
CA ILE A 139 -19.30 7.74 -24.99
C ILE A 139 -18.51 9.05 -25.11
N LYS A 140 -18.79 9.85 -26.16
CA LYS A 140 -18.09 11.13 -26.36
C LYS A 140 -18.30 12.10 -25.21
N ALA A 141 -19.54 12.19 -24.70
CA ALA A 141 -19.87 13.04 -23.56
C ALA A 141 -19.16 12.64 -22.27
N LYS A 142 -18.84 11.35 -22.09
CA LYS A 142 -18.21 10.82 -20.88
C LYS A 142 -16.69 10.79 -20.94
N VAL A 143 -16.11 10.41 -22.06
CA VAL A 143 -14.66 10.21 -22.20
C VAL A 143 -13.89 11.54 -22.14
N GLY A 144 -14.44 12.62 -22.71
CA GLY A 144 -13.80 13.95 -22.64
C GLY A 144 -13.53 14.38 -21.21
N PRO A 145 -14.54 14.52 -20.35
CA PRO A 145 -14.34 14.85 -18.93
C PRO A 145 -13.42 13.92 -18.17
N LEU A 146 -13.38 12.62 -18.48
CA LEU A 146 -12.45 11.69 -17.85
C LEU A 146 -10.97 11.95 -18.26
N LEU A 147 -10.75 12.30 -19.53
CA LEU A 147 -9.42 12.71 -19.99
C LEU A 147 -8.98 14.04 -19.36
N ASP A 148 -9.92 14.97 -19.20
CA ASP A 148 -9.65 16.24 -18.50
C ASP A 148 -9.33 16.01 -17.02
N LEU A 149 -10.07 15.11 -16.33
CA LEU A 149 -9.82 14.72 -14.94
C LEU A 149 -8.40 14.21 -14.72
N VAL A 150 -7.86 13.45 -15.68
CA VAL A 150 -6.48 12.93 -15.60
C VAL A 150 -5.46 13.88 -16.24
N GLY A 151 -5.86 15.06 -16.72
CA GLY A 151 -4.98 16.08 -17.32
C GLY A 151 -4.48 15.73 -18.72
N LEU A 152 -5.30 15.04 -19.54
CA LEU A 152 -4.96 14.59 -20.89
C LEU A 152 -5.99 15.00 -21.95
N GLY A 153 -6.82 16.00 -21.70
CA GLY A 153 -7.83 16.47 -22.67
C GLY A 153 -7.24 16.83 -24.03
N ASP A 154 -6.07 17.51 -24.04
CA ASP A 154 -5.32 17.91 -25.25
C ASP A 154 -4.63 16.73 -25.94
N LYS A 155 -4.58 15.56 -25.33
CA LYS A 155 -3.93 14.33 -25.81
C LYS A 155 -4.93 13.25 -26.29
N ALA A 156 -6.22 13.53 -26.32
CA ALA A 156 -7.28 12.56 -26.66
C ALA A 156 -7.01 11.80 -27.96
N GLY A 157 -6.49 12.47 -28.99
CA GLY A 157 -6.17 11.86 -30.29
C GLY A 157 -4.79 11.20 -30.40
N ARG A 158 -3.99 11.16 -29.34
CA ARG A 158 -2.65 10.57 -29.37
C ARG A 158 -2.70 9.06 -29.20
N TYR A 159 -1.80 8.37 -29.88
CA TYR A 159 -1.59 6.93 -29.72
C TYR A 159 -0.65 6.64 -28.54
N PRO A 160 -0.69 5.43 -27.94
CA PRO A 160 0.19 5.07 -26.84
C PRO A 160 1.69 5.25 -27.14
N SER A 161 2.12 5.06 -28.40
CA SER A 161 3.51 5.30 -28.81
C SER A 161 3.96 6.76 -28.70
N GLU A 162 3.03 7.71 -28.68
CA GLU A 162 3.28 9.15 -28.59
C GLU A 162 3.17 9.68 -27.14
N LEU A 163 2.89 8.81 -26.17
CA LEU A 163 2.66 9.17 -24.76
C LEU A 163 3.83 8.70 -23.87
N SER A 164 4.19 9.52 -22.88
CA SER A 164 5.12 9.12 -21.82
C SER A 164 4.53 7.99 -20.94
N GLY A 165 5.35 7.33 -20.11
CA GLY A 165 4.90 6.30 -19.18
C GLY A 165 3.79 6.80 -18.26
N GLY A 166 3.98 7.97 -17.63
CA GLY A 166 2.97 8.60 -16.77
C GLY A 166 1.69 8.99 -17.51
N GLN A 167 1.79 9.45 -18.76
CA GLN A 167 0.61 9.74 -19.59
C GLN A 167 -0.15 8.44 -19.94
N LYS A 168 0.55 7.35 -20.28
CA LYS A 168 -0.08 6.04 -20.48
C LYS A 168 -0.82 5.56 -19.24
N GLN A 169 -0.22 5.75 -18.06
CA GLN A 169 -0.85 5.39 -16.79
C GLN A 169 -2.11 6.20 -16.53
N ARG A 170 -2.08 7.51 -16.79
CA ARG A 170 -3.26 8.38 -16.69
C ARG A 170 -4.38 7.97 -17.65
N VAL A 171 -4.07 7.55 -18.87
CA VAL A 171 -5.06 6.94 -19.79
C VAL A 171 -5.62 5.64 -19.19
N GLY A 172 -4.79 4.80 -18.61
CA GLY A 172 -5.19 3.57 -17.91
C GLY A 172 -6.15 3.85 -16.74
N ILE A 173 -5.88 4.90 -15.96
CA ILE A 173 -6.76 5.36 -14.87
C ILE A 173 -8.10 5.85 -15.43
N ALA A 174 -8.10 6.73 -16.44
CA ALA A 174 -9.32 7.21 -17.07
C ALA A 174 -10.18 6.07 -17.64
N ARG A 175 -9.54 5.07 -18.28
CA ARG A 175 -10.21 3.86 -18.75
C ARG A 175 -10.84 3.07 -17.61
N ALA A 176 -10.14 2.91 -16.48
CA ALA A 176 -10.65 2.18 -15.33
C ALA A 176 -11.86 2.90 -14.69
N LEU A 177 -11.99 4.21 -14.84
CA LEU A 177 -13.12 5.02 -14.36
C LEU A 177 -14.29 5.08 -15.33
N ALA A 178 -14.13 4.64 -16.58
CA ALA A 178 -15.11 4.85 -17.64
C ALA A 178 -16.50 4.27 -17.35
N THR A 179 -16.58 3.19 -16.56
CA THR A 179 -17.84 2.52 -16.20
C THR A 179 -18.47 3.00 -14.89
N ASP A 180 -18.01 4.11 -14.30
CA ASP A 180 -18.38 4.60 -12.96
C ASP A 180 -18.25 3.50 -11.88
N PRO A 181 -17.03 2.94 -11.71
CA PRO A 181 -16.83 1.84 -10.79
C PRO A 181 -17.01 2.31 -9.34
N LYS A 182 -17.40 1.39 -8.45
CA LYS A 182 -17.44 1.61 -7.00
C LYS A 182 -16.12 1.23 -6.32
N LEU A 183 -15.36 0.35 -6.98
CA LEU A 183 -14.08 -0.17 -6.52
C LEU A 183 -13.03 -0.02 -7.62
N LEU A 184 -11.87 0.51 -7.28
CA LEU A 184 -10.71 0.58 -8.14
C LEU A 184 -9.63 -0.35 -7.61
N LEU A 185 -9.24 -1.33 -8.42
CA LEU A 185 -8.11 -2.21 -8.14
C LEU A 185 -6.87 -1.67 -8.83
N SER A 186 -5.77 -1.59 -8.10
CA SER A 186 -4.49 -1.12 -8.62
C SER A 186 -3.43 -2.19 -8.39
N ASP A 187 -2.96 -2.82 -9.47
CA ASP A 187 -1.93 -3.85 -9.43
C ASP A 187 -0.59 -3.25 -9.87
N GLU A 188 0.26 -2.91 -8.88
CA GLU A 188 1.61 -2.34 -9.06
C GLU A 188 1.66 -1.18 -10.08
N ALA A 189 0.66 -0.30 -10.04
CA ALA A 189 0.42 0.73 -11.05
C ALA A 189 1.54 1.78 -11.20
N THR A 190 2.48 1.86 -10.27
CA THR A 190 3.57 2.85 -10.24
C THR A 190 4.95 2.25 -10.47
N SER A 191 5.10 0.92 -10.41
CA SER A 191 6.40 0.24 -10.42
C SER A 191 7.25 0.44 -11.69
N ALA A 192 6.63 0.89 -12.79
CA ALA A 192 7.29 1.18 -14.07
C ALA A 192 7.53 2.69 -14.30
N LEU A 193 7.32 3.53 -13.29
CA LEU A 193 7.38 4.99 -13.38
C LEU A 193 8.57 5.53 -12.58
N ASP A 194 9.04 6.70 -12.95
CA ASP A 194 10.01 7.46 -12.16
C ASP A 194 9.35 8.02 -10.88
N PRO A 195 10.13 8.41 -9.84
CA PRO A 195 9.58 8.86 -8.57
C PRO A 195 8.66 10.08 -8.67
N GLU A 196 8.99 11.08 -9.50
CA GLU A 196 8.18 12.29 -9.66
C GLU A 196 6.82 11.96 -10.30
N THR A 197 6.84 11.15 -11.35
CA THR A 197 5.63 10.64 -12.00
C THR A 197 4.80 9.79 -11.03
N THR A 198 5.44 8.95 -10.22
CA THR A 198 4.78 8.15 -9.19
C THR A 198 4.00 9.04 -8.22
N HIS A 199 4.63 10.06 -7.63
CA HIS A 199 3.94 11.01 -6.76
C HIS A 199 2.74 11.66 -7.43
N SER A 200 2.90 12.11 -8.66
CA SER A 200 1.81 12.72 -9.45
C SER A 200 0.61 11.78 -9.70
N ILE A 201 0.87 10.47 -9.90
CA ILE A 201 -0.19 9.45 -10.04
C ILE A 201 -0.86 9.17 -8.69
N LEU A 202 -0.10 9.11 -7.60
CA LEU A 202 -0.66 8.90 -6.26
C LEU A 202 -1.55 10.07 -5.82
N ASP A 203 -1.15 11.31 -6.10
CA ASP A 203 -1.98 12.50 -5.83
C ASP A 203 -3.26 12.49 -6.67
N LEU A 204 -3.17 12.05 -7.93
CA LEU A 204 -4.35 11.86 -8.77
C LEU A 204 -5.30 10.82 -8.16
N LEU A 205 -4.80 9.69 -7.66
CA LEU A 205 -5.62 8.66 -7.02
C LEU A 205 -6.29 9.16 -5.74
N LYS A 206 -5.57 9.93 -4.89
CA LYS A 206 -6.15 10.57 -3.70
C LYS A 206 -7.31 11.52 -4.10
N ARG A 207 -7.06 12.38 -5.09
CA ARG A 207 -8.07 13.31 -5.58
C ARG A 207 -9.31 12.57 -6.10
N ILE A 208 -9.14 11.54 -6.94
CA ILE A 208 -10.24 10.72 -7.46
C ILE A 208 -11.01 10.04 -6.33
N ASN A 209 -10.31 9.48 -5.33
CA ASN A 209 -10.97 8.88 -4.17
C ASN A 209 -11.81 9.91 -3.41
N ALA A 210 -11.26 11.10 -3.13
CA ALA A 210 -11.96 12.15 -2.39
C ALA A 210 -13.14 12.75 -3.17
N GLU A 211 -12.99 13.01 -4.48
CA GLU A 211 -14.03 13.64 -5.30
C GLU A 211 -15.17 12.69 -5.65
N LEU A 212 -14.87 11.40 -5.88
CA LEU A 212 -15.84 10.41 -6.33
C LEU A 212 -16.33 9.47 -5.22
N GLY A 213 -15.78 9.54 -4.01
CA GLY A 213 -16.07 8.59 -2.93
C GLY A 213 -15.70 7.14 -3.27
N LEU A 214 -14.76 6.96 -4.20
CA LEU A 214 -14.36 5.68 -4.77
C LEU A 214 -13.51 4.88 -3.78
N THR A 215 -13.83 3.60 -3.56
CA THR A 215 -12.94 2.71 -2.80
C THR A 215 -11.77 2.27 -3.66
N VAL A 216 -10.56 2.29 -3.12
CA VAL A 216 -9.34 1.85 -3.81
C VAL A 216 -8.66 0.73 -3.05
N LEU A 217 -8.39 -0.38 -3.71
CA LEU A 217 -7.53 -1.44 -3.21
C LEU A 217 -6.28 -1.50 -4.07
N LEU A 218 -5.16 -1.08 -3.51
CA LEU A 218 -3.88 -1.07 -4.20
C LEU A 218 -2.96 -2.20 -3.72
N ILE A 219 -2.26 -2.80 -4.66
CA ILE A 219 -1.23 -3.78 -4.41
C ILE A 219 0.10 -3.21 -4.87
N THR A 220 1.10 -3.33 -4.02
CA THR A 220 2.47 -2.91 -4.32
C THR A 220 3.47 -3.68 -3.46
N HIS A 221 4.73 -3.65 -3.83
CA HIS A 221 5.85 -4.02 -2.98
C HIS A 221 6.58 -2.78 -2.42
N GLU A 222 6.15 -1.58 -2.82
CA GLU A 222 6.73 -0.31 -2.42
C GLU A 222 6.00 0.28 -1.21
N MET A 223 6.68 0.31 -0.06
CA MET A 223 6.15 0.88 1.18
C MET A 223 5.81 2.37 1.02
N GLU A 224 6.61 3.12 0.25
CA GLU A 224 6.42 4.55 -0.01
C GLU A 224 5.08 4.85 -0.66
N VAL A 225 4.64 4.00 -1.60
CA VAL A 225 3.33 4.12 -2.26
C VAL A 225 2.20 4.03 -1.24
N VAL A 226 2.24 2.99 -0.38
CA VAL A 226 1.20 2.78 0.65
C VAL A 226 1.19 3.91 1.66
N LYS A 227 2.36 4.31 2.15
CA LYS A 227 2.53 5.43 3.08
C LYS A 227 1.88 6.72 2.57
N THR A 228 2.04 6.98 1.27
CA THR A 228 1.56 8.21 0.64
C THR A 228 0.05 8.26 0.53
N VAL A 229 -0.63 7.16 0.20
CA VAL A 229 -2.06 7.22 -0.19
C VAL A 229 -3.00 6.37 0.66
N ALA A 230 -2.54 5.28 1.28
CA ALA A 230 -3.42 4.34 1.93
C ALA A 230 -3.66 4.70 3.40
N SER A 231 -4.92 4.71 3.83
CA SER A 231 -5.29 4.87 5.24
C SER A 231 -5.08 3.58 6.05
N HIS A 232 -5.23 2.42 5.39
CA HIS A 232 -5.05 1.09 5.97
C HIS A 232 -4.12 0.25 5.12
N VAL A 233 -3.38 -0.63 5.77
CA VAL A 233 -2.45 -1.54 5.11
C VAL A 233 -2.57 -2.95 5.66
N ALA A 234 -2.44 -3.94 4.76
CA ALA A 234 -2.22 -5.33 5.12
C ALA A 234 -0.89 -5.80 4.55
N VAL A 235 -0.10 -6.47 5.38
CA VAL A 235 1.17 -7.09 4.99
C VAL A 235 0.90 -8.57 4.72
N ILE A 236 1.17 -9.01 3.50
CA ILE A 236 1.05 -10.42 3.10
C ILE A 236 2.42 -11.06 2.98
N ASP A 237 2.57 -12.24 3.56
CA ASP A 237 3.76 -13.08 3.43
C ASP A 237 3.36 -14.54 3.32
N ALA A 238 3.97 -15.28 2.38
CA ALA A 238 3.70 -16.70 2.13
C ALA A 238 2.19 -17.03 2.08
N GLY A 239 1.39 -16.18 1.43
CA GLY A 239 -0.05 -16.37 1.26
C GLY A 239 -0.91 -16.05 2.49
N ARG A 240 -0.37 -15.46 3.55
CA ARG A 240 -1.09 -15.09 4.78
C ARG A 240 -0.98 -13.60 5.08
N ILE A 241 -2.04 -12.99 5.61
CA ILE A 241 -1.93 -11.67 6.21
C ILE A 241 -1.22 -11.82 7.56
N VAL A 242 -0.02 -11.27 7.65
CA VAL A 242 0.82 -11.36 8.85
C VAL A 242 0.68 -10.15 9.77
N GLU A 243 0.28 -9.01 9.21
CA GLU A 243 -0.02 -7.79 9.95
C GLU A 243 -1.02 -6.95 9.16
N ALA A 244 -1.95 -6.29 9.85
CA ALA A 244 -2.88 -5.35 9.25
C ALA A 244 -3.31 -4.28 10.26
N GLY A 245 -3.60 -3.08 9.78
CA GLY A 245 -4.04 -1.96 10.62
C GLY A 245 -4.04 -0.63 9.87
N ARG A 246 -4.19 0.47 10.62
CA ARG A 246 -3.96 1.80 10.07
C ARG A 246 -2.52 1.92 9.58
N THR A 247 -2.34 2.49 8.41
CA THR A 247 -1.00 2.61 7.79
C THR A 247 0.00 3.22 8.76
N PHE A 248 -0.42 4.30 9.43
CA PHE A 248 0.41 4.97 10.43
C PHE A 248 0.89 4.03 11.55
N GLU A 249 -0.01 3.22 12.12
CA GLU A 249 0.32 2.30 13.23
C GLU A 249 1.30 1.20 12.81
N VAL A 250 1.07 0.60 11.63
CA VAL A 250 1.94 -0.43 11.08
C VAL A 250 3.35 0.11 10.79
N TYR A 251 3.45 1.39 10.39
CA TYR A 251 4.74 2.06 10.18
C TYR A 251 5.44 2.44 11.48
N ALA A 252 4.67 2.95 12.47
CA ALA A 252 5.23 3.43 13.73
C ALA A 252 5.63 2.30 14.67
N ASP A 253 4.91 1.15 14.62
CA ASP A 253 5.09 0.03 15.53
C ASP A 253 4.92 -1.33 14.83
N PRO A 254 5.81 -1.66 13.88
CA PRO A 254 5.73 -2.92 13.14
C PRO A 254 5.92 -4.12 14.07
N ARG A 255 4.94 -5.01 14.12
CA ARG A 255 4.93 -6.16 15.03
C ARG A 255 5.53 -7.40 14.40
N HIS A 256 5.31 -7.59 13.09
CA HIS A 256 5.80 -8.78 12.38
C HIS A 256 7.18 -8.55 11.77
N GLU A 257 8.02 -9.59 11.74
CA GLU A 257 9.38 -9.52 11.19
C GLU A 257 9.39 -9.13 9.71
N THR A 258 8.45 -9.63 8.93
CA THR A 258 8.30 -9.28 7.51
C THR A 258 8.03 -7.80 7.33
N THR A 259 7.17 -7.20 8.16
CA THR A 259 6.88 -5.76 8.16
C THR A 259 8.12 -4.96 8.49
N ARG A 260 8.86 -5.34 9.54
CA ARG A 260 10.14 -4.70 9.91
C ARG A 260 11.14 -4.76 8.76
N THR A 261 11.25 -5.92 8.10
CA THR A 261 12.16 -6.08 6.96
C THR A 261 11.79 -5.20 5.77
N LEU A 262 10.49 -5.10 5.45
CA LEU A 262 10.00 -4.22 4.38
C LEU A 262 10.27 -2.75 4.71
N LEU A 263 10.00 -2.33 5.95
CA LEU A 263 10.29 -0.97 6.43
C LEU A 263 11.78 -0.66 6.52
N ALA A 264 12.61 -1.63 6.92
CA ALA A 264 14.05 -1.44 6.99
C ALA A 264 14.67 -1.18 5.61
N SER A 265 14.06 -1.70 4.53
CA SER A 265 14.51 -1.41 3.17
C SER A 265 14.25 0.03 2.73
N SER A 266 13.27 0.70 3.33
CA SER A 266 12.99 2.13 3.10
C SER A 266 13.83 3.07 3.99
N LEU A 267 14.50 2.54 5.04
CA LEU A 267 15.52 3.30 5.76
C LEU A 267 16.76 3.40 4.86
N ASN A 268 17.01 4.58 4.31
CA ASN A 268 18.19 4.86 3.47
C ASN A 268 19.49 4.85 4.29
N LEU A 269 19.78 3.72 4.95
CA LEU A 269 21.06 3.54 5.63
C LEU A 269 22.18 3.41 4.60
N PRO A 270 23.28 4.16 4.73
CA PRO A 270 24.45 3.98 3.90
C PRO A 270 24.93 2.53 3.90
N GLU A 271 25.41 2.04 2.76
CA GLU A 271 25.80 0.64 2.60
C GLU A 271 26.92 0.22 3.57
N TRP A 272 27.90 1.11 3.80
CA TRP A 272 28.98 0.88 4.78
C TRP A 272 28.44 0.67 6.19
N LEU A 273 27.35 1.35 6.54
CA LEU A 273 26.72 1.21 7.85
C LEU A 273 25.99 -0.12 7.96
N ARG A 274 25.19 -0.49 6.93
CA ARG A 274 24.48 -1.78 6.89
C ARG A 274 25.40 -2.98 7.01
N ASN A 275 26.55 -2.93 6.34
CA ASN A 275 27.54 -4.01 6.33
C ASN A 275 28.35 -4.10 7.64
N GLY A 276 28.36 -3.02 8.44
CA GLY A 276 29.10 -2.94 9.70
C GLY A 276 28.31 -3.27 10.96
N ILE A 277 26.98 -3.54 10.85
CA ILE A 277 26.13 -3.77 12.01
C ILE A 277 26.43 -5.14 12.65
N LYS A 278 26.78 -5.11 13.93
CA LYS A 278 26.97 -6.29 14.79
C LYS A 278 25.72 -6.51 15.65
N ARG A 279 25.43 -7.76 15.98
CA ARG A 279 24.30 -8.11 16.88
C ARG A 279 24.62 -7.94 18.36
N GLN A 280 25.90 -8.00 18.74
CA GLN A 280 26.36 -7.86 20.11
C GLN A 280 27.45 -6.77 20.20
N PRO A 281 27.45 -5.95 21.25
CA PRO A 281 28.45 -4.92 21.42
C PRO A 281 29.84 -5.49 21.82
N SER A 282 30.87 -4.83 21.34
CA SER A 282 32.25 -4.96 21.85
C SER A 282 32.65 -3.69 22.57
N ALA A 283 33.73 -3.73 23.35
CA ALA A 283 34.24 -2.54 24.03
C ALA A 283 34.56 -1.43 23.02
N GLY A 284 34.03 -0.23 23.24
CA GLY A 284 34.22 0.92 22.37
C GLY A 284 33.19 1.02 21.22
N ASP A 285 32.33 0.02 21.02
CA ASP A 285 31.30 0.09 20.02
C ASP A 285 30.22 1.15 20.37
N ARG A 286 29.51 1.61 19.35
CA ARG A 286 28.37 2.52 19.47
C ARG A 286 27.07 1.75 19.19
N ALA A 287 26.06 1.98 20.01
CA ALA A 287 24.71 1.49 19.74
C ALA A 287 24.08 2.27 18.57
N LEU A 288 23.50 1.56 17.64
CA LEU A 288 22.74 2.10 16.53
C LEU A 288 21.26 1.95 16.86
N VAL A 289 20.59 3.07 17.08
CA VAL A 289 19.19 3.09 17.55
C VAL A 289 18.32 3.89 16.60
N ARG A 290 17.21 3.28 16.17
CA ARG A 290 16.16 3.97 15.48
C ARG A 290 15.23 4.62 16.51
N LEU A 291 14.99 5.92 16.35
CA LEU A 291 14.04 6.71 17.13
C LEU A 291 12.83 6.97 16.23
N VAL A 292 11.61 6.72 16.71
CA VAL A 292 10.38 6.97 15.98
C VAL A 292 9.57 8.03 16.71
N PHE A 293 9.25 9.11 15.99
CA PHE A 293 8.51 10.27 16.49
C PHE A 293 7.15 10.31 15.81
N PHE A 294 6.07 10.43 16.58
CA PHE A 294 4.72 10.55 16.04
C PHE A 294 3.80 11.29 17.03
N GLY A 295 2.69 11.81 16.51
CA GLY A 295 1.77 12.59 17.30
C GLY A 295 2.49 13.73 18.04
N ASP A 296 2.23 13.90 19.33
CA ASP A 296 2.84 14.95 20.15
C ASP A 296 4.37 14.87 20.22
N THR A 297 4.96 13.70 20.03
CA THR A 297 6.44 13.56 20.07
C THR A 297 7.12 14.14 18.84
N ALA A 298 6.44 14.21 17.71
CA ALA A 298 6.99 14.75 16.45
C ALA A 298 7.31 16.26 16.55
N PHE A 299 6.63 16.99 17.43
CA PHE A 299 6.82 18.42 17.63
C PHE A 299 7.71 18.78 18.82
N LYS A 300 8.19 17.79 19.60
CA LYS A 300 9.03 18.03 20.78
C LYS A 300 10.52 17.96 20.41
N PRO A 301 11.39 18.80 20.99
CA PRO A 301 12.83 18.77 20.73
C PRO A 301 13.53 17.59 21.43
N LEU A 302 13.02 16.37 21.23
CA LEU A 302 13.47 15.18 21.97
C LEU A 302 14.90 14.77 21.64
N THR A 303 15.37 15.02 20.40
CA THR A 303 16.76 14.72 20.02
C THR A 303 17.76 15.58 20.80
N GLY A 304 17.47 16.90 20.92
CA GLY A 304 18.30 17.81 21.73
C GLY A 304 18.30 17.45 23.21
N ARG A 305 17.12 17.06 23.76
CA ARG A 305 17.00 16.59 25.14
C ARG A 305 17.77 15.29 25.37
N LEU A 306 17.71 14.34 24.42
CA LEU A 306 18.48 13.09 24.49
C LEU A 306 19.98 13.35 24.59
N VAL A 307 20.52 14.26 23.77
CA VAL A 307 21.94 14.65 23.84
C VAL A 307 22.29 15.19 25.23
N ALA A 308 21.48 16.08 25.79
CA ALA A 308 21.70 16.67 27.10
C ALA A 308 21.62 15.64 28.24
N GLU A 309 20.64 14.73 28.17
CA GLU A 309 20.41 13.68 29.17
C GLU A 309 21.51 12.63 29.18
N LEU A 310 21.97 12.21 28.01
CA LEU A 310 23.03 11.20 27.92
C LEU A 310 24.39 11.75 28.34
N GLY A 311 24.62 13.07 28.22
CA GLY A 311 25.93 13.67 28.44
C GLY A 311 27.02 13.00 27.57
N ALA A 312 26.65 12.50 26.40
CA ALA A 312 27.49 11.73 25.50
C ALA A 312 27.25 12.17 24.07
N ASP A 313 28.24 11.90 23.20
CA ASP A 313 28.13 12.22 21.78
C ASP A 313 27.02 11.37 21.11
N VAL A 314 26.00 12.03 20.62
CA VAL A 314 24.95 11.43 19.80
C VAL A 314 25.15 11.90 18.36
N ASN A 315 25.33 10.95 17.45
CA ASN A 315 25.46 11.23 16.03
C ASN A 315 24.19 10.81 15.29
N ILE A 316 23.67 11.65 14.39
CA ILE A 316 22.54 11.34 13.50
C ILE A 316 23.12 10.77 12.22
N LEU A 317 22.79 9.54 11.89
CA LEU A 317 23.33 8.81 10.75
C LEU A 317 22.38 8.74 9.56
N ALA A 318 21.09 8.72 9.83
CA ALA A 318 20.04 8.74 8.82
C ALA A 318 18.73 9.23 9.43
N GLY A 319 17.79 9.64 8.61
CA GLY A 319 16.44 9.92 9.07
C GLY A 319 15.66 10.81 8.12
N ALA A 320 14.35 10.82 8.35
CA ALA A 320 13.41 11.69 7.65
C ALA A 320 12.31 12.12 8.63
N ILE A 321 11.78 13.33 8.38
CA ILE A 321 10.52 13.80 8.95
C ILE A 321 9.57 13.94 7.77
N GLU A 322 8.44 13.30 7.83
CA GLU A 322 7.52 13.13 6.73
C GLU A 322 6.08 13.05 7.23
N GLU A 323 5.12 12.93 6.32
CA GLU A 323 3.71 12.75 6.62
C GLU A 323 3.26 11.36 6.15
N ILE A 324 2.60 10.62 7.04
CA ILE A 324 1.99 9.33 6.73
C ILE A 324 0.48 9.44 6.92
N ALA A 325 -0.29 9.29 5.87
CA ALA A 325 -1.74 9.39 5.88
C ALA A 325 -2.28 10.68 6.56
N GLY A 326 -1.58 11.81 6.41
CA GLY A 326 -1.94 13.10 7.01
C GLY A 326 -1.40 13.33 8.42
N GLU A 327 -0.67 12.37 9.00
CA GLU A 327 -0.10 12.48 10.35
C GLU A 327 1.43 12.66 10.30
N PRO A 328 2.00 13.58 11.09
CA PRO A 328 3.44 13.81 11.13
C PRO A 328 4.17 12.59 11.71
N PHE A 329 5.18 12.15 11.03
CA PHE A 329 6.01 11.02 11.38
C PHE A 329 7.48 11.35 11.21
N GLY A 330 8.31 11.03 12.20
CA GLY A 330 9.75 11.15 12.13
C GLY A 330 10.42 9.82 12.44
N SER A 331 11.44 9.48 11.67
CA SER A 331 12.30 8.34 11.96
C SER A 331 13.75 8.80 11.84
N LEU A 332 14.50 8.72 12.94
CA LEU A 332 15.93 9.04 12.98
C LEU A 332 16.72 7.80 13.39
N VAL A 333 17.84 7.56 12.75
CA VAL A 333 18.82 6.58 13.17
C VAL A 333 19.98 7.34 13.79
N VAL A 334 20.19 7.11 15.08
CA VAL A 334 21.25 7.74 15.87
C VAL A 334 22.26 6.71 16.33
N SER A 335 23.47 7.14 16.59
CA SER A 335 24.45 6.34 17.30
C SER A 335 25.01 7.08 18.52
N TYR A 336 25.18 6.34 19.59
CA TYR A 336 25.83 6.80 20.84
C TYR A 336 26.57 5.62 21.48
N SER A 337 27.39 5.91 22.51
CA SER A 337 28.20 4.89 23.18
C SER A 337 27.37 3.69 23.64
N ALA A 338 27.79 2.48 23.34
CA ALA A 338 27.18 1.23 23.82
C ALA A 338 27.57 0.89 25.28
N ASP A 339 28.22 1.83 26.01
CA ASP A 339 28.47 1.67 27.43
C ASP A 339 27.19 1.39 28.22
N PRO A 340 27.15 0.39 29.11
CA PRO A 340 25.94 0.01 29.84
C PRO A 340 25.29 1.17 30.61
N ALA A 341 26.06 2.11 31.16
CA ALA A 341 25.55 3.25 31.90
C ALA A 341 24.88 4.26 30.97
N VAL A 342 25.41 4.47 29.74
CA VAL A 342 24.81 5.31 28.71
C VAL A 342 23.53 4.67 28.18
N MET A 343 23.55 3.37 27.91
CA MET A 343 22.39 2.61 27.44
C MET A 343 21.24 2.64 28.48
N ALA A 344 21.56 2.49 29.77
CA ALA A 344 20.54 2.56 30.83
C ALA A 344 19.87 3.94 30.90
N ARG A 345 20.66 5.04 30.80
CA ARG A 345 20.11 6.40 30.76
C ARG A 345 19.24 6.64 29.52
N ALA A 346 19.69 6.13 28.36
CA ALA A 346 18.91 6.21 27.15
C ALA A 346 17.54 5.50 27.30
N GLN A 347 17.54 4.29 27.82
CA GLN A 347 16.30 3.53 28.07
C GLN A 347 15.36 4.25 29.03
N GLN A 348 15.89 4.84 30.10
CA GLN A 348 15.09 5.64 31.02
C GLN A 348 14.47 6.85 30.31
N PHE A 349 15.25 7.61 29.56
CA PHE A 349 14.77 8.75 28.76
C PHE A 349 13.65 8.34 27.79
N TYR A 350 13.80 7.21 27.10
CA TYR A 350 12.78 6.71 26.17
C TYR A 350 11.47 6.36 26.91
N ALA A 351 11.58 5.71 28.06
CA ALA A 351 10.42 5.36 28.88
C ALA A 351 9.68 6.62 29.39
N GLU A 352 10.41 7.64 29.85
CA GLU A 352 9.85 8.89 30.35
C GLU A 352 9.19 9.74 29.26
N THR A 353 9.73 9.71 28.05
CA THR A 353 9.24 10.52 26.92
C THR A 353 8.19 9.82 26.08
N GLY A 354 8.01 8.51 26.24
CA GLY A 354 7.15 7.68 25.38
C GLY A 354 7.69 7.52 23.96
N LEU A 355 9.00 7.81 23.76
CA LEU A 355 9.64 7.70 22.46
C LEU A 355 9.81 6.23 22.10
N LYS A 356 9.25 5.81 20.95
CA LYS A 356 9.48 4.45 20.44
C LYS A 356 10.86 4.31 19.87
N THR A 357 11.51 3.21 20.20
CA THR A 357 12.90 2.97 19.80
C THR A 357 13.14 1.52 19.43
N GLU A 358 14.07 1.30 18.52
CA GLU A 358 14.53 -0.01 18.09
C GLU A 358 16.06 -0.01 18.02
N VAL A 359 16.69 -0.93 18.74
CA VAL A 359 18.15 -1.13 18.63
C VAL A 359 18.41 -1.95 17.37
N LEU A 360 18.97 -1.30 16.35
CA LEU A 360 19.31 -1.94 15.06
C LEU A 360 20.56 -2.81 15.17
N GLY A 361 21.42 -2.53 16.13
CA GLY A 361 22.65 -3.24 16.38
C GLY A 361 23.76 -2.32 16.90
N TYR A 362 25.02 -2.72 16.64
CA TYR A 362 26.20 -2.02 17.14
C TYR A 362 27.22 -1.84 16.02
N VAL A 363 27.95 -0.74 16.07
CA VAL A 363 29.00 -0.39 15.10
C VAL A 363 30.25 0.06 15.83
N ALA A 364 31.42 -0.15 15.20
CA ALA A 364 32.72 0.25 15.75
C ALA A 364 32.89 1.78 15.73
#